data_52090d41fbe7ce08ec5439ea3f58c857
#
_entry.id   52090d41fbe7ce08ec5439ea3f58c857
#
_cell.length_a   1.000
_cell.length_b   1.000
_cell.length_c   1.000
_cell.angle_alpha   90.00
_cell.angle_beta   90.00
_cell.angle_gamma   90.00
#
_symmetry.space_group_name_H-M   'P 1'
#
loop_
_entity.id
_entity.type
_entity.pdbx_description
1 polymer ?
#
loop_
_entity_poly.entity_id
_entity_poly.type
_entity_poly.pdbx_seq_one_letter_code
_entity_poly.pdbx_strand_id
1 'polypeptide(L)'
;MRLVKQTAVRRGGTWVAAHALALVALMSTLALAQSPPPGGSSQPTSPAVAGQAPAPAAQAPAAKGGGADELSRQATDPTASLMAFNLINDFKRSYYGSDATGFEFRFQPVIPFKAFGAANILRVVVPYQGSGPGNEGLKSVSIFDLVVLPQKWGRLGVGPVMNVQESASDSEGKFAIGPAVGAVVPMSKKFSVGAFTQNLFGTGVAITQLQPIVAYQLGHGWALSAGDLQFAYDWNREEWVSIPLGFQIGVVRAIARQPFRFGLNPQWNLKDITGADKMKVTFTVTLLAPAK
;
A
#
# COMPACT_ATOMS: atom_id res chain seq x y z
N MET A 1 11.26 -13.60 -51.73
CA MET A 1 12.08 -13.91 -50.56
C MET A 1 12.80 -12.64 -50.12
N ARG A 2 12.21 -11.84 -49.23
CA ARG A 2 12.80 -10.62 -48.66
C ARG A 2 12.86 -10.76 -47.18
N LEU A 3 14.07 -10.87 -46.66
CA LEU A 3 14.36 -10.84 -45.22
C LEU A 3 14.13 -9.41 -44.69
N VAL A 4 13.20 -9.24 -43.75
CA VAL A 4 13.07 -8.01 -42.97
C VAL A 4 13.91 -8.19 -41.72
N LYS A 5 14.96 -7.38 -41.61
CA LYS A 5 15.80 -7.26 -40.43
C LYS A 5 14.98 -6.59 -39.32
N GLN A 6 14.72 -7.33 -38.23
CA GLN A 6 14.26 -6.74 -36.97
C GLN A 6 15.44 -6.07 -36.28
N THR A 7 15.41 -4.76 -36.24
CA THR A 7 16.34 -3.96 -35.44
C THR A 7 15.70 -3.75 -34.05
N ALA A 8 16.31 -4.33 -33.04
CA ALA A 8 15.88 -4.22 -31.62
C ALA A 8 16.05 -2.76 -31.15
N VAL A 9 14.96 -2.10 -30.80
CA VAL A 9 14.98 -0.84 -30.06
C VAL A 9 14.88 -1.16 -28.57
N ARG A 10 16.04 -1.35 -27.94
CA ARG A 10 16.20 -1.42 -26.47
C ARG A 10 16.69 -0.04 -26.01
N ARG A 11 15.82 0.92 -25.70
CA ARG A 11 16.24 2.18 -25.02
C ARG A 11 15.07 3.02 -24.46
N GLY A 12 14.10 2.45 -23.76
CA GLY A 12 13.04 3.24 -23.10
C GLY A 12 12.88 3.00 -21.59
N GLY A 13 13.20 1.79 -21.13
CA GLY A 13 12.84 1.36 -19.76
C GLY A 13 13.63 2.01 -18.62
N THR A 14 14.79 2.60 -18.89
CA THR A 14 15.66 3.16 -17.83
C THR A 14 15.21 4.55 -17.35
N TRP A 15 14.47 5.30 -18.16
CA TRP A 15 14.10 6.69 -17.82
C TRP A 15 12.92 6.79 -16.84
N VAL A 16 11.92 5.93 -16.97
CA VAL A 16 10.73 5.96 -16.10
C VAL A 16 11.09 5.47 -14.68
N ALA A 17 11.90 4.42 -14.58
CA ALA A 17 12.40 3.94 -13.29
C ALA A 17 13.29 4.97 -12.59
N ALA A 18 14.11 5.70 -13.35
CA ALA A 18 14.96 6.77 -12.82
C ALA A 18 14.15 7.96 -12.31
N HIS A 19 13.04 8.33 -12.96
CA HIS A 19 12.19 9.43 -12.52
C HIS A 19 11.32 9.06 -11.30
N ALA A 20 10.84 7.82 -11.21
CA ALA A 20 10.12 7.33 -10.04
C ALA A 20 11.03 7.28 -8.79
N LEU A 21 12.27 6.82 -8.95
CA LEU A 21 13.29 6.84 -7.90
C LEU A 21 13.72 8.27 -7.55
N ALA A 22 13.81 9.17 -8.50
CA ALA A 22 14.15 10.58 -8.27
C ALA A 22 13.05 11.33 -7.52
N LEU A 23 11.76 11.01 -7.75
CA LEU A 23 10.66 11.59 -7.00
C LEU A 23 10.66 11.13 -5.52
N VAL A 24 10.96 9.86 -5.27
CA VAL A 24 11.13 9.32 -3.91
C VAL A 24 12.33 9.96 -3.22
N ALA A 25 13.44 10.17 -3.91
CA ALA A 25 14.63 10.85 -3.39
C ALA A 25 14.37 12.34 -3.12
N LEU A 26 13.59 13.02 -3.97
CA LEU A 26 13.25 14.45 -3.80
C LEU A 26 12.34 14.68 -2.59
N MET A 27 11.38 13.77 -2.35
CA MET A 27 10.52 13.83 -1.16
C MET A 27 11.30 13.54 0.12
N SER A 28 12.30 12.66 0.08
CA SER A 28 13.18 12.36 1.23
C SER A 28 14.13 13.51 1.56
N THR A 29 14.61 14.27 0.58
CA THR A 29 15.48 15.43 0.79
C THR A 29 14.74 16.65 1.32
N LEU A 30 13.47 16.85 0.99
CA LEU A 30 12.66 17.90 1.59
C LEU A 30 12.38 17.66 3.09
N ALA A 31 12.30 16.42 3.52
CA ALA A 31 12.11 16.08 4.93
C ALA A 31 13.37 16.27 5.80
N LEU A 32 14.56 16.28 5.20
CA LEU A 32 15.85 16.46 5.90
C LEU A 32 16.32 17.93 5.97
N ALA A 33 15.71 18.85 5.21
CA ALA A 33 16.14 20.25 5.13
C ALA A 33 15.53 21.18 6.18
N GLN A 34 14.75 20.68 7.13
CA GLN A 34 14.14 21.51 8.19
C GLN A 34 14.62 21.13 9.59
N SER A 35 15.93 21.23 9.84
CA SER A 35 16.47 21.29 11.19
C SER A 35 16.65 22.78 11.56
N PRO A 36 16.06 23.28 12.67
CA PRO A 36 16.30 24.65 13.10
C PRO A 36 17.72 24.81 13.67
N PRO A 37 18.35 25.99 13.50
CA PRO A 37 19.67 26.26 14.04
C PRO A 37 19.62 26.42 15.58
N PRO A 38 20.71 26.10 16.28
CA PRO A 38 20.81 26.34 17.72
C PRO A 38 21.10 27.83 17.98
N GLY A 39 20.25 28.49 18.69
CA GLY A 39 20.40 29.90 19.06
C GLY A 39 20.02 30.16 20.52
N GLY A 40 20.94 30.62 21.24
CA GLY A 40 21.27 31.23 22.48
C GLY A 40 20.17 31.76 23.42
N SER A 41 20.52 31.56 24.66
CA SER A 41 20.03 32.03 25.94
C SER A 41 19.56 33.50 26.03
N SER A 42 18.45 33.73 26.77
CA SER A 42 18.37 34.61 27.94
C SER A 42 16.93 34.65 28.49
N GLN A 43 16.80 34.33 29.78
CA GLN A 43 15.62 34.64 30.62
C GLN A 43 15.55 36.13 30.95
N PRO A 44 14.35 36.69 31.29
CA PRO A 44 13.98 36.83 32.70
C PRO A 44 12.50 36.50 33.05
N THR A 45 12.36 36.31 34.32
CA THR A 45 11.30 35.86 35.20
C THR A 45 10.02 36.72 35.29
N SER A 46 8.87 35.95 35.57
CA SER A 46 7.72 36.22 36.45
C SER A 46 6.43 36.81 35.86
N PRO A 47 5.25 36.55 36.46
CA PRO A 47 4.74 35.42 37.25
C PRO A 47 3.45 34.76 36.74
N ALA A 48 3.06 33.67 37.38
CA ALA A 48 1.94 32.79 37.16
C ALA A 48 0.56 33.42 36.99
N VAL A 49 -0.17 32.97 35.95
CA VAL A 49 -1.62 32.87 35.95
C VAL A 49 -1.96 31.43 35.58
N ALA A 50 -2.64 30.77 36.48
CA ALA A 50 -3.14 29.40 36.29
C ALA A 50 -4.22 29.36 35.21
N GLY A 51 -3.84 28.99 33.99
CA GLY A 51 -4.73 28.67 32.90
C GLY A 51 -4.58 27.18 32.58
N GLN A 52 -5.68 26.44 32.70
CA GLN A 52 -5.73 25.01 32.35
C GLN A 52 -5.11 24.76 31.00
N ALA A 53 -4.06 23.93 30.99
CA ALA A 53 -3.46 23.41 29.77
C ALA A 53 -4.51 22.62 28.99
N PRO A 54 -4.63 22.80 27.66
CA PRO A 54 -5.43 21.91 26.85
C PRO A 54 -4.86 20.50 26.98
N ALA A 55 -5.75 19.53 27.18
CA ALA A 55 -5.39 18.12 27.26
C ALA A 55 -4.53 17.73 26.05
N PRO A 56 -3.41 17.01 26.25
CA PRO A 56 -2.57 16.60 25.14
C PRO A 56 -3.40 15.76 24.17
N ALA A 57 -3.46 16.18 22.91
CA ALA A 57 -4.00 15.37 21.84
C ALA A 57 -3.41 13.98 21.95
N ALA A 58 -4.27 12.97 22.02
CA ALA A 58 -3.87 11.57 22.16
C ALA A 58 -2.85 11.23 21.08
N GLN A 59 -1.58 11.21 21.44
CA GLN A 59 -0.51 10.72 20.58
C GLN A 59 -0.83 9.27 20.31
N ALA A 60 -0.98 8.93 19.03
CA ALA A 60 -1.00 7.52 18.62
C ALA A 60 0.26 6.87 19.24
N PRO A 61 0.12 5.78 20.01
CA PRO A 61 1.25 5.21 20.73
C PRO A 61 2.31 4.78 19.69
N ALA A 62 3.48 5.42 19.76
CA ALA A 62 4.67 4.93 19.09
C ALA A 62 4.86 3.49 19.55
N ALA A 63 4.98 2.54 18.62
CA ALA A 63 5.08 1.12 18.91
C ALA A 63 6.39 0.83 19.67
N LYS A 64 6.34 0.96 21.00
CA LYS A 64 7.30 0.31 21.89
C LYS A 64 7.01 -1.18 21.75
N GLY A 65 7.95 -1.96 21.22
CA GLY A 65 7.96 -3.41 21.04
C GLY A 65 6.71 -4.16 21.48
N GLY A 66 5.60 -3.98 20.77
CA GLY A 66 4.33 -4.64 21.08
C GLY A 66 4.48 -6.14 20.89
N GLY A 67 3.83 -6.94 21.72
CA GLY A 67 3.78 -8.39 21.53
C GLY A 67 3.27 -8.77 20.13
N ALA A 68 3.46 -10.04 19.74
CA ALA A 68 3.08 -10.54 18.41
C ALA A 68 1.63 -10.21 18.02
N ASP A 69 0.72 -10.17 18.99
CA ASP A 69 -0.70 -9.84 18.76
C ASP A 69 -0.90 -8.37 18.38
N GLU A 70 -0.18 -7.45 19.03
CA GLU A 70 -0.24 -6.02 18.70
C GLU A 70 0.36 -5.75 17.30
N LEU A 71 1.50 -6.35 16.98
CA LEU A 71 2.10 -6.25 15.66
C LEU A 71 1.19 -6.86 14.58
N SER A 72 0.53 -7.98 14.88
CA SER A 72 -0.44 -8.59 13.98
C SER A 72 -1.64 -7.66 13.71
N ARG A 73 -2.14 -7.00 14.76
CA ARG A 73 -3.23 -6.02 14.65
C ARG A 73 -2.83 -4.82 13.80
N GLN A 74 -1.64 -4.25 14.04
CA GLN A 74 -1.13 -3.13 13.25
C GLN A 74 -0.85 -3.51 11.80
N ALA A 75 -0.33 -4.71 11.55
CA ALA A 75 -0.03 -5.18 10.20
C ALA A 75 -1.28 -5.49 9.35
N THR A 76 -2.46 -5.63 9.99
CA THR A 76 -3.75 -5.77 9.29
C THR A 76 -4.49 -4.45 9.11
N ASP A 77 -3.94 -3.35 9.58
CA ASP A 77 -4.53 -2.01 9.54
C ASP A 77 -3.68 -1.08 8.65
N PRO A 78 -4.16 -0.71 7.45
CA PRO A 78 -3.41 0.13 6.52
C PRO A 78 -3.18 1.57 7.02
N THR A 79 -3.85 1.98 8.09
CA THR A 79 -3.69 3.30 8.73
C THR A 79 -2.80 3.25 9.98
N ALA A 80 -2.21 2.10 10.30
CA ALA A 80 -1.31 1.97 11.44
C ALA A 80 0.06 2.60 11.16
N SER A 81 0.63 3.23 12.19
CA SER A 81 1.99 3.79 12.15
C SER A 81 3.05 2.70 12.32
N LEU A 82 3.02 1.70 11.45
CA LEU A 82 3.96 0.58 11.42
C LEU A 82 4.70 0.59 10.08
N MET A 83 6.04 0.68 10.15
CA MET A 83 6.85 0.51 8.95
C MET A 83 6.83 -0.95 8.52
N ALA A 84 6.54 -1.21 7.25
CA ALA A 84 6.43 -2.55 6.72
C ALA A 84 7.04 -2.63 5.32
N PHE A 85 7.81 -3.70 5.08
CA PHE A 85 8.33 -4.02 3.76
C PHE A 85 7.70 -5.34 3.32
N ASN A 86 6.69 -5.23 2.45
CA ASN A 86 5.96 -6.39 1.98
C ASN A 86 6.60 -6.95 0.71
N LEU A 87 6.85 -8.25 0.72
CA LEU A 87 7.18 -9.07 -0.46
C LEU A 87 5.96 -9.94 -0.72
N ILE A 88 5.25 -9.67 -1.79
CA ILE A 88 3.98 -10.30 -2.14
C ILE A 88 4.18 -11.12 -3.40
N ASN A 89 3.80 -12.38 -3.35
CA ASN A 89 3.94 -13.33 -4.45
C ASN A 89 2.55 -13.84 -4.82
N ASP A 90 2.07 -13.50 -5.99
CA ASP A 90 0.80 -13.95 -6.54
C ASP A 90 1.02 -15.10 -7.51
N PHE A 91 0.55 -16.29 -7.14
CA PHE A 91 0.51 -17.47 -7.98
C PHE A 91 -0.88 -17.55 -8.63
N LYS A 92 -0.97 -17.13 -9.88
CA LYS A 92 -2.21 -17.10 -10.65
C LYS A 92 -2.42 -18.47 -11.28
N ARG A 93 -3.38 -19.23 -10.73
CA ARG A 93 -3.65 -20.63 -11.10
C ARG A 93 -4.36 -20.75 -12.44
N SER A 94 -5.22 -19.79 -12.75
CA SER A 94 -5.99 -19.78 -13.99
C SER A 94 -6.46 -18.37 -14.31
N TYR A 95 -6.72 -18.15 -15.59
CA TYR A 95 -7.30 -16.93 -16.13
C TYR A 95 -8.61 -17.24 -16.83
N TYR A 96 -9.47 -16.23 -16.97
CA TYR A 96 -10.66 -16.34 -17.80
C TYR A 96 -10.26 -16.33 -19.28
N GLY A 97 -10.82 -17.28 -20.05
CA GLY A 97 -10.52 -17.43 -21.48
C GLY A 97 -9.13 -17.98 -21.81
N SER A 98 -8.40 -18.52 -20.81
CA SER A 98 -7.07 -19.11 -21.03
C SER A 98 -6.72 -20.15 -19.97
N ASP A 99 -6.06 -21.25 -20.38
CA ASP A 99 -5.50 -22.27 -19.48
C ASP A 99 -4.11 -21.88 -18.93
N ALA A 100 -3.64 -20.68 -19.22
CA ALA A 100 -2.37 -20.18 -18.72
C ALA A 100 -2.34 -20.10 -17.20
N THR A 101 -1.15 -20.24 -16.65
CA THR A 101 -0.82 -19.91 -15.27
C THR A 101 0.05 -18.68 -15.24
N GLY A 102 0.18 -17.99 -14.10
CA GLY A 102 0.98 -16.79 -14.00
C GLY A 102 1.62 -16.62 -12.64
N PHE A 103 2.64 -15.80 -12.61
CA PHE A 103 3.33 -15.39 -11.41
C PHE A 103 3.58 -13.88 -11.44
N GLU A 104 3.26 -13.21 -10.34
CA GLU A 104 3.54 -11.80 -10.14
C GLU A 104 4.20 -11.59 -8.77
N PHE A 105 5.27 -10.83 -8.76
CA PHE A 105 5.94 -10.38 -7.56
C PHE A 105 5.64 -8.90 -7.34
N ARG A 106 5.28 -8.51 -6.11
CA ARG A 106 5.08 -7.12 -5.73
C ARG A 106 5.95 -6.76 -4.52
N PHE A 107 6.74 -5.73 -4.67
CA PHE A 107 7.42 -5.09 -3.54
C PHE A 107 6.60 -3.88 -3.10
N GLN A 108 6.23 -3.86 -1.81
CA GLN A 108 5.35 -2.82 -1.28
C GLN A 108 5.86 -2.29 0.07
N PRO A 109 6.75 -1.29 0.08
CA PRO A 109 7.12 -0.57 1.28
C PRO A 109 5.98 0.32 1.76
N VAL A 110 5.80 0.35 3.09
CA VAL A 110 4.88 1.22 3.84
C VAL A 110 5.71 1.98 4.86
N ILE A 111 5.77 3.30 4.74
CA ILE A 111 6.65 4.15 5.53
C ILE A 111 5.81 5.21 6.24
N PRO A 112 5.53 5.06 7.54
CA PRO A 112 4.91 6.11 8.32
C PRO A 112 5.92 7.24 8.61
N PHE A 113 5.48 8.49 8.50
CA PHE A 113 6.29 9.66 8.78
C PHE A 113 5.41 10.80 9.31
N LYS A 114 6.04 11.88 9.78
CA LYS A 114 5.32 13.09 10.20
C LYS A 114 5.68 14.22 9.26
N ALA A 115 4.67 14.89 8.72
CA ALA A 115 4.82 16.09 7.92
C ALA A 115 3.68 17.08 8.24
N PHE A 116 3.97 18.37 8.24
CA PHE A 116 3.00 19.44 8.48
C PHE A 116 2.15 19.27 9.76
N GLY A 117 2.74 18.68 10.80
CA GLY A 117 2.05 18.41 12.07
C GLY A 117 1.11 17.20 12.05
N ALA A 118 0.98 16.50 10.93
CA ALA A 118 0.12 15.32 10.77
C ALA A 118 0.94 14.03 10.65
N ALA A 119 0.33 12.90 10.99
CA ALA A 119 0.86 11.58 10.70
C ALA A 119 0.52 11.20 9.26
N ASN A 120 1.51 10.77 8.52
CA ASN A 120 1.38 10.38 7.11
C ASN A 120 1.86 8.93 6.92
N ILE A 121 1.35 8.27 5.90
CA ILE A 121 1.75 6.93 5.49
C ILE A 121 2.00 6.94 3.98
N LEU A 122 3.28 6.92 3.61
CA LEU A 122 3.69 6.70 2.22
C LEU A 122 3.66 5.20 1.92
N ARG A 123 3.01 4.83 0.84
CA ARG A 123 3.04 3.46 0.30
C ARG A 123 3.41 3.51 -1.17
N VAL A 124 4.33 2.64 -1.55
CA VAL A 124 4.71 2.42 -2.95
C VAL A 124 4.42 0.97 -3.29
N VAL A 125 3.85 0.71 -4.46
CA VAL A 125 3.59 -0.64 -4.96
C VAL A 125 4.32 -0.80 -6.29
N VAL A 126 5.25 -1.75 -6.33
CA VAL A 126 6.08 -2.05 -7.51
C VAL A 126 5.81 -3.49 -7.94
N PRO A 127 4.88 -3.72 -8.88
CA PRO A 127 4.57 -5.05 -9.38
C PRO A 127 5.47 -5.44 -10.54
N TYR A 128 5.93 -6.69 -10.54
CA TYR A 128 6.69 -7.31 -11.62
C TYR A 128 6.04 -8.62 -12.02
N GLN A 129 5.57 -8.71 -13.26
CA GLN A 129 5.00 -9.94 -13.80
C GLN A 129 6.11 -10.83 -14.36
N GLY A 130 6.30 -12.00 -13.76
CA GLY A 130 7.32 -12.97 -14.18
C GLY A 130 6.79 -13.96 -15.21
N SER A 131 5.47 -14.21 -15.24
CA SER A 131 4.83 -15.07 -16.24
C SER A 131 3.32 -14.85 -16.29
N GLY A 132 2.66 -15.32 -17.35
CA GLY A 132 1.22 -15.26 -17.55
C GLY A 132 0.80 -14.58 -18.84
N PRO A 133 -0.50 -14.41 -19.07
CA PRO A 133 -1.00 -13.66 -20.21
C PRO A 133 -0.50 -12.21 -20.20
N GLY A 134 -0.09 -11.72 -21.35
CA GLY A 134 0.46 -10.37 -21.54
C GLY A 134 1.99 -10.34 -21.39
N ASN A 135 2.54 -9.13 -21.37
CA ASN A 135 3.99 -8.93 -21.32
C ASN A 135 4.54 -9.17 -19.93
N GLU A 136 5.69 -9.82 -19.84
CA GLU A 136 6.49 -9.89 -18.63
C GLU A 136 7.16 -8.54 -18.32
N GLY A 137 7.54 -8.32 -17.07
CA GLY A 137 8.28 -7.14 -16.65
C GLY A 137 7.54 -6.29 -15.64
N LEU A 138 8.03 -5.08 -15.46
CA LEU A 138 7.46 -4.09 -14.55
C LEU A 138 6.06 -3.68 -15.04
N LYS A 139 5.11 -3.65 -14.12
CA LYS A 139 3.74 -3.18 -14.37
C LYS A 139 3.55 -1.76 -13.86
N SER A 140 2.32 -1.34 -13.68
CA SER A 140 2.04 -0.01 -13.19
C SER A 140 2.51 0.18 -11.73
N VAL A 141 3.36 1.17 -11.50
CA VAL A 141 3.80 1.55 -10.16
C VAL A 141 2.80 2.50 -9.55
N SER A 142 2.32 2.16 -8.34
CA SER A 142 1.41 3.03 -7.59
C SER A 142 2.14 3.66 -6.41
N ILE A 143 1.89 4.94 -6.18
CA ILE A 143 2.41 5.70 -5.05
C ILE A 143 1.24 6.43 -4.41
N PHE A 144 1.07 6.31 -3.10
CA PHE A 144 0.11 7.10 -2.38
C PHE A 144 0.61 7.53 -1.01
N ASP A 145 0.17 8.69 -0.58
CA ASP A 145 0.44 9.27 0.72
C ASP A 145 -0.89 9.56 1.41
N LEU A 146 -1.09 8.97 2.59
CA LEU A 146 -2.30 9.14 3.39
C LEU A 146 -1.98 9.95 4.63
N VAL A 147 -2.60 11.11 4.78
CA VAL A 147 -2.70 11.83 6.04
C VAL A 147 -3.66 11.05 6.94
N VAL A 148 -3.16 10.60 8.08
CA VAL A 148 -3.95 9.82 9.05
C VAL A 148 -4.52 10.75 10.12
N LEU A 149 -5.84 10.84 10.14
CA LEU A 149 -6.62 11.66 11.08
C LEU A 149 -7.23 10.74 12.16
N PRO A 150 -6.73 10.80 13.41
CA PRO A 150 -7.33 10.06 14.51
C PRO A 150 -8.73 10.59 14.80
N GLN A 151 -9.67 9.68 14.96
CA GLN A 151 -11.07 9.96 15.29
C GLN A 151 -11.46 9.24 16.58
N LYS A 152 -12.50 9.71 17.28
CA LYS A 152 -13.04 9.03 18.47
C LYS A 152 -13.48 7.59 18.18
N TRP A 153 -13.90 7.31 16.96
CA TRP A 153 -14.41 6.01 16.51
C TRP A 153 -13.34 5.14 15.82
N GLY A 154 -12.17 5.69 15.51
CA GLY A 154 -11.12 4.97 14.77
C GLY A 154 -10.14 5.89 14.07
N ARG A 155 -9.76 5.56 12.84
CA ARG A 155 -8.82 6.35 12.03
C ARG A 155 -9.39 6.57 10.63
N LEU A 156 -9.21 7.78 10.13
CA LEU A 156 -9.50 8.18 8.76
C LEU A 156 -8.18 8.49 8.06
N GLY A 157 -7.96 7.93 6.89
CA GLY A 157 -6.83 8.26 6.02
C GLY A 157 -7.33 8.91 4.75
N VAL A 158 -6.74 10.04 4.35
CA VAL A 158 -7.06 10.73 3.11
C VAL A 158 -5.78 11.20 2.44
N GLY A 159 -5.73 11.17 1.11
CA GLY A 159 -4.57 11.66 0.39
C GLY A 159 -4.60 11.37 -1.10
N PRO A 160 -3.57 11.78 -1.83
CA PRO A 160 -3.44 11.49 -3.25
C PRO A 160 -2.96 10.06 -3.49
N VAL A 161 -3.37 9.50 -4.62
CA VAL A 161 -2.80 8.30 -5.24
C VAL A 161 -2.38 8.62 -6.66
N MET A 162 -1.21 8.14 -7.05
CA MET A 162 -0.67 8.23 -8.41
C MET A 162 -0.36 6.83 -8.92
N ASN A 163 -0.58 6.62 -10.21
CA ASN A 163 -0.23 5.40 -10.89
C ASN A 163 0.52 5.74 -12.17
N VAL A 164 1.68 5.12 -12.36
CA VAL A 164 2.51 5.26 -13.55
C VAL A 164 2.62 3.89 -14.18
N GLN A 165 2.07 3.75 -15.36
CA GLN A 165 2.11 2.51 -16.13
C GLN A 165 3.05 2.68 -17.31
N GLU A 166 4.04 1.79 -17.42
CA GLU A 166 4.85 1.68 -18.63
C GLU A 166 4.00 1.03 -19.73
N SER A 167 3.91 1.66 -20.90
CA SER A 167 3.27 1.06 -22.06
C SER A 167 4.32 0.28 -22.85
N ALA A 168 4.09 -1.02 -23.03
CA ALA A 168 4.98 -1.86 -23.82
C ALA A 168 4.86 -1.61 -25.34
N SER A 169 3.81 -0.93 -25.78
CA SER A 169 3.51 -0.71 -27.22
C SER A 169 3.52 0.75 -27.67
N ASP A 170 3.29 1.68 -26.74
CA ASP A 170 3.22 3.11 -27.06
C ASP A 170 4.32 3.85 -26.32
N SER A 171 4.99 4.77 -27.01
CA SER A 171 6.09 5.58 -26.46
C SER A 171 5.68 6.50 -25.31
N GLU A 172 4.38 6.58 -24.98
CA GLU A 172 3.83 7.39 -23.91
C GLU A 172 3.30 6.50 -22.78
N GLY A 173 3.98 6.54 -21.63
CA GLY A 173 3.50 5.89 -20.40
C GLY A 173 2.16 6.46 -19.97
N LYS A 174 1.25 5.63 -19.48
CA LYS A 174 -0.03 6.08 -18.92
C LYS A 174 0.17 6.58 -17.50
N PHE A 175 -0.29 7.79 -17.25
CA PHE A 175 -0.31 8.39 -15.91
C PHE A 175 -1.74 8.57 -15.45
N ALA A 176 -2.03 8.21 -14.21
CA ALA A 176 -3.31 8.48 -13.57
C ALA A 176 -3.09 8.97 -12.14
N ILE A 177 -3.95 9.89 -11.71
CA ILE A 177 -3.91 10.47 -10.37
C ILE A 177 -5.34 10.61 -9.84
N GLY A 178 -5.49 10.62 -8.52
CA GLY A 178 -6.77 10.89 -7.90
C GLY A 178 -6.74 10.76 -6.38
N PRO A 179 -7.90 10.85 -5.73
CA PRO A 179 -7.99 10.74 -4.28
C PRO A 179 -8.02 9.29 -3.81
N ALA A 180 -7.38 9.06 -2.67
CA ALA A 180 -7.51 7.85 -1.87
C ALA A 180 -8.11 8.19 -0.51
N VAL A 181 -9.06 7.39 -0.05
CA VAL A 181 -9.74 7.57 1.24
C VAL A 181 -9.91 6.21 1.91
N GLY A 182 -9.63 6.15 3.19
CA GLY A 182 -9.84 4.92 3.96
C GLY A 182 -10.20 5.20 5.40
N ALA A 183 -10.99 4.30 5.97
CA ALA A 183 -11.37 4.37 7.38
C ALA A 183 -11.24 2.99 8.02
N VAL A 184 -10.75 2.96 9.27
CA VAL A 184 -10.64 1.74 10.08
C VAL A 184 -11.24 2.00 11.45
N VAL A 185 -12.17 1.14 11.83
CA VAL A 185 -12.89 1.17 13.11
C VAL A 185 -12.53 -0.08 13.90
N PRO A 186 -11.86 0.04 15.06
CA PRO A 186 -11.68 -1.07 15.98
C PRO A 186 -12.98 -1.33 16.75
N MET A 187 -13.73 -2.35 16.32
CA MET A 187 -14.98 -2.76 16.97
C MET A 187 -14.73 -3.42 18.33
N SER A 188 -13.58 -4.06 18.49
CA SER A 188 -13.10 -4.64 19.75
C SER A 188 -11.57 -4.75 19.74
N LYS A 189 -10.98 -5.26 20.85
CA LYS A 189 -9.54 -5.57 20.91
C LYS A 189 -9.11 -6.61 19.87
N LYS A 190 -10.04 -7.44 19.39
CA LYS A 190 -9.75 -8.54 18.45
C LYS A 190 -10.32 -8.30 17.05
N PHE A 191 -11.27 -7.39 16.88
CA PHE A 191 -12.01 -7.24 15.63
C PHE A 191 -11.98 -5.79 15.14
N SER A 192 -11.58 -5.60 13.89
CA SER A 192 -11.62 -4.32 13.19
C SER A 192 -12.28 -4.45 11.82
N VAL A 193 -12.98 -3.38 11.43
CA VAL A 193 -13.63 -3.25 10.13
C VAL A 193 -13.29 -1.92 9.50
N GLY A 194 -13.38 -1.84 8.18
CA GLY A 194 -13.13 -0.61 7.46
C GLY A 194 -13.23 -0.81 5.96
N ALA A 195 -12.87 0.23 5.25
CA ALA A 195 -12.71 0.20 3.81
C ALA A 195 -11.66 1.22 3.38
N PHE A 196 -11.03 0.94 2.26
CA PHE A 196 -10.09 1.84 1.60
C PHE A 196 -10.45 1.93 0.12
N THR A 197 -10.55 3.13 -0.42
CA THR A 197 -10.83 3.36 -1.84
C THR A 197 -9.73 4.19 -2.48
N GLN A 198 -9.42 3.88 -3.71
CA GLN A 198 -8.51 4.61 -4.59
C GLN A 198 -9.25 4.93 -5.87
N ASN A 199 -9.17 6.19 -6.30
CA ASN A 199 -9.81 6.64 -7.53
C ASN A 199 -8.71 7.19 -8.44
N LEU A 200 -8.53 6.58 -9.59
CA LEU A 200 -7.46 6.88 -10.53
C LEU A 200 -8.06 7.36 -11.85
N PHE A 201 -7.74 8.58 -12.22
CA PHE A 201 -8.18 9.20 -13.45
C PHE A 201 -6.98 9.72 -14.24
N GLY A 202 -6.94 9.46 -15.53
CA GLY A 202 -5.84 9.86 -16.40
C GLY A 202 -6.09 9.46 -17.85
N THR A 203 -5.05 9.55 -18.71
CA THR A 203 -5.18 9.23 -20.13
C THR A 203 -5.53 7.75 -20.31
N GLY A 204 -6.77 7.47 -20.71
CA GLY A 204 -7.28 6.11 -20.92
C GLY A 204 -7.45 5.28 -19.64
N VAL A 205 -7.40 5.93 -18.46
CA VAL A 205 -7.60 5.29 -17.16
C VAL A 205 -8.69 6.03 -16.39
N ALA A 206 -9.73 5.32 -16.00
CA ALA A 206 -10.75 5.83 -15.09
C ALA A 206 -11.25 4.65 -14.24
N ILE A 207 -10.58 4.41 -13.09
CA ILE A 207 -10.81 3.23 -12.25
C ILE A 207 -11.01 3.65 -10.80
N THR A 208 -12.05 3.10 -10.18
CA THR A 208 -12.22 3.11 -8.72
C THR A 208 -11.91 1.72 -8.19
N GLN A 209 -11.02 1.64 -7.22
CA GLN A 209 -10.71 0.43 -6.48
C GLN A 209 -11.23 0.56 -5.05
N LEU A 210 -11.89 -0.48 -4.55
CA LEU A 210 -12.38 -0.59 -3.18
C LEU A 210 -11.79 -1.82 -2.53
N GLN A 211 -11.12 -1.63 -1.40
CA GLN A 211 -10.56 -2.69 -0.57
C GLN A 211 -11.32 -2.75 0.75
N PRO A 212 -12.08 -3.83 1.04
CA PRO A 212 -12.66 -4.04 2.36
C PRO A 212 -11.56 -4.37 3.37
N ILE A 213 -11.67 -3.81 4.55
CA ILE A 213 -10.79 -4.08 5.68
C ILE A 213 -11.61 -4.81 6.73
N VAL A 214 -11.34 -6.10 6.89
CA VAL A 214 -11.93 -6.93 7.93
C VAL A 214 -10.81 -7.74 8.53
N ALA A 215 -10.58 -7.63 9.84
CA ALA A 215 -9.52 -8.38 10.51
C ALA A 215 -9.98 -8.88 11.88
N TYR A 216 -9.73 -10.15 12.15
CA TYR A 216 -10.00 -10.80 13.42
C TYR A 216 -8.71 -11.41 13.97
N GLN A 217 -8.33 -11.00 15.19
CA GLN A 217 -7.13 -11.49 15.88
C GLN A 217 -7.45 -12.79 16.62
N LEU A 218 -6.80 -13.88 16.21
CA LEU A 218 -6.95 -15.21 16.79
C LEU A 218 -6.11 -15.41 18.06
N GLY A 219 -5.13 -14.52 18.30
CA GLY A 219 -4.16 -14.62 19.36
C GLY A 219 -2.84 -15.27 18.93
N HIS A 220 -1.82 -15.14 19.77
CA HIS A 220 -0.47 -15.66 19.51
C HIS A 220 0.11 -15.19 18.16
N GLY A 221 -0.20 -13.95 17.76
CA GLY A 221 0.24 -13.33 16.49
C GLY A 221 -0.54 -13.81 15.27
N TRP A 222 -1.55 -14.67 15.39
CA TRP A 222 -2.40 -15.10 14.29
C TRP A 222 -3.56 -14.12 14.06
N ALA A 223 -3.87 -13.90 12.78
CA ALA A 223 -5.04 -13.14 12.35
C ALA A 223 -5.69 -13.76 11.11
N LEU A 224 -7.01 -13.63 11.04
CA LEU A 224 -7.82 -13.84 9.84
C LEU A 224 -8.26 -12.48 9.34
N SER A 225 -8.15 -12.23 8.03
CA SER A 225 -8.52 -10.94 7.44
C SER A 225 -9.09 -11.11 6.03
N ALA A 226 -9.70 -10.05 5.49
CA ALA A 226 -10.06 -9.99 4.09
C ALA A 226 -8.82 -10.03 3.18
N GLY A 227 -7.64 -9.64 3.71
CA GLY A 227 -6.42 -9.57 2.92
C GLY A 227 -6.44 -8.44 1.90
N ASP A 228 -5.83 -8.70 0.75
CA ASP A 228 -5.69 -7.73 -0.33
C ASP A 228 -6.78 -7.94 -1.40
N LEU A 229 -8.05 -7.98 -0.97
CA LEU A 229 -9.20 -8.06 -1.89
C LEU A 229 -9.44 -6.68 -2.49
N GLN A 230 -9.31 -6.53 -3.80
CA GLN A 230 -9.56 -5.27 -4.51
C GLN A 230 -10.71 -5.42 -5.50
N PHE A 231 -11.85 -4.87 -5.15
CA PHE A 231 -12.96 -4.66 -6.06
C PHE A 231 -12.60 -3.50 -6.98
N ALA A 232 -12.75 -3.67 -8.29
CA ALA A 232 -12.38 -2.63 -9.25
C ALA A 232 -13.51 -2.38 -10.24
N TYR A 233 -13.87 -1.10 -10.39
CA TYR A 233 -14.85 -0.62 -11.36
C TYR A 233 -14.16 0.26 -12.39
N ASP A 234 -14.30 -0.06 -13.66
CA ASP A 234 -13.78 0.71 -14.79
C ASP A 234 -14.86 1.62 -15.35
N TRP A 235 -14.71 2.93 -15.17
CA TRP A 235 -15.68 3.93 -15.63
C TRP A 235 -15.69 4.11 -17.15
N ASN A 236 -14.58 3.79 -17.84
CA ASN A 236 -14.56 3.85 -19.32
C ASN A 236 -15.35 2.71 -19.95
N ARG A 237 -15.44 1.57 -19.26
CA ARG A 237 -16.19 0.38 -19.68
C ARG A 237 -17.58 0.30 -19.03
N GLU A 238 -17.82 1.13 -18.02
CA GLU A 238 -19.04 1.14 -17.20
C GLU A 238 -19.32 -0.24 -16.55
N GLU A 239 -18.25 -0.96 -16.16
CA GLU A 239 -18.41 -2.29 -15.58
C GLU A 239 -17.41 -2.59 -14.45
N TRP A 240 -17.79 -3.53 -13.58
CA TRP A 240 -16.86 -4.13 -12.64
C TRP A 240 -15.84 -4.98 -13.40
N VAL A 241 -14.54 -4.74 -13.18
CA VAL A 241 -13.46 -5.51 -13.79
C VAL A 241 -12.81 -6.48 -12.80
N SER A 242 -13.10 -6.36 -11.50
CA SER A 242 -12.68 -7.30 -10.46
C SER A 242 -13.71 -7.35 -9.34
N ILE A 243 -14.17 -8.56 -9.01
CA ILE A 243 -15.05 -8.86 -7.86
C ILE A 243 -14.41 -10.05 -7.12
N PRO A 244 -13.38 -9.83 -6.29
CA PRO A 244 -12.67 -10.91 -5.63
C PRO A 244 -13.42 -11.45 -4.42
N LEU A 245 -13.40 -12.77 -4.24
CA LEU A 245 -13.79 -13.46 -3.03
C LEU A 245 -12.57 -14.19 -2.47
N GLY A 246 -12.30 -14.03 -1.19
CA GLY A 246 -11.16 -14.68 -0.55
C GLY A 246 -11.00 -14.28 0.91
N PHE A 247 -9.94 -14.78 1.51
CA PHE A 247 -9.54 -14.45 2.88
C PHE A 247 -8.03 -14.60 3.03
N GLN A 248 -7.45 -13.96 4.03
CA GLN A 248 -6.05 -14.12 4.37
C GLN A 248 -5.93 -14.65 5.79
N ILE A 249 -5.17 -15.73 5.96
CA ILE A 249 -4.64 -16.14 7.24
C ILE A 249 -3.20 -15.65 7.36
N GLY A 250 -2.85 -15.02 8.46
CA GLY A 250 -1.51 -14.49 8.68
C GLY A 250 -1.02 -14.75 10.08
N VAL A 251 0.30 -14.78 10.24
CA VAL A 251 0.94 -14.95 11.54
C VAL A 251 2.18 -14.08 11.65
N VAL A 252 2.36 -13.44 12.82
CA VAL A 252 3.58 -12.71 13.18
C VAL A 252 4.49 -13.62 14.01
N ARG A 253 5.76 -13.70 13.62
CA ARG A 253 6.82 -14.42 14.31
C ARG A 253 8.10 -13.61 14.34
N ALA A 254 8.84 -13.69 15.45
CA ALA A 254 10.17 -13.13 15.52
C ALA A 254 11.20 -14.14 15.01
N ILE A 255 12.04 -13.71 14.05
CA ILE A 255 13.18 -14.46 13.55
C ILE A 255 14.41 -13.61 13.84
N ALA A 256 15.37 -14.13 14.62
CA ALA A 256 16.56 -13.39 15.06
C ALA A 256 16.22 -12.00 15.67
N ARG A 257 15.20 -11.95 16.52
CA ARG A 257 14.63 -10.74 17.16
C ARG A 257 13.93 -9.74 16.23
N GLN A 258 13.87 -10.02 14.94
CA GLN A 258 13.19 -9.19 13.96
C GLN A 258 11.79 -9.77 13.72
N PRO A 259 10.70 -8.99 13.86
CA PRO A 259 9.36 -9.47 13.61
C PRO A 259 9.08 -9.56 12.10
N PHE A 260 8.57 -10.71 11.69
CA PHE A 260 8.06 -10.97 10.35
C PHE A 260 6.60 -11.37 10.44
N ARG A 261 5.82 -10.97 9.44
CA ARG A 261 4.49 -11.49 9.19
C ARG A 261 4.51 -12.37 7.94
N PHE A 262 3.91 -13.53 8.04
CA PHE A 262 3.65 -14.44 6.93
C PHE A 262 2.15 -14.46 6.69
N GLY A 263 1.73 -14.39 5.44
CA GLY A 263 0.33 -14.40 5.04
C GLY A 263 0.08 -15.31 3.87
N LEU A 264 -1.03 -16.04 3.89
CA LEU A 264 -1.54 -16.85 2.78
C LEU A 264 -2.96 -16.38 2.47
N ASN A 265 -3.22 -16.05 1.21
CA ASN A 265 -4.50 -15.49 0.77
C ASN A 265 -4.94 -16.16 -0.55
N PRO A 266 -5.80 -17.19 -0.49
CA PRO A 266 -6.50 -17.70 -1.67
C PRO A 266 -7.62 -16.73 -2.07
N GLN A 267 -7.73 -16.46 -3.38
CA GLN A 267 -8.71 -15.55 -3.96
C GLN A 267 -9.28 -16.12 -5.25
N TRP A 268 -10.57 -15.86 -5.45
CA TRP A 268 -11.32 -16.14 -6.67
C TRP A 268 -11.93 -14.84 -7.17
N ASN A 269 -11.69 -14.48 -8.42
CA ASN A 269 -12.40 -13.39 -9.05
C ASN A 269 -13.72 -13.93 -9.62
N LEU A 270 -14.84 -13.36 -9.18
CA LEU A 270 -16.17 -13.77 -9.63
C LEU A 270 -16.57 -13.09 -10.95
N LYS A 271 -15.84 -12.04 -11.36
CA LYS A 271 -16.10 -11.35 -12.63
C LYS A 271 -15.32 -12.03 -13.76
N ASP A 272 -16.07 -12.59 -14.70
CA ASP A 272 -15.54 -13.23 -15.91
C ASP A 272 -15.18 -12.15 -16.94
N ILE A 273 -13.90 -11.83 -17.02
CA ILE A 273 -13.32 -10.96 -18.04
C ILE A 273 -12.12 -11.68 -18.63
N THR A 274 -12.12 -11.87 -19.95
CA THR A 274 -11.01 -12.51 -20.67
C THR A 274 -9.68 -11.88 -20.31
N GLY A 275 -8.72 -12.70 -19.88
CA GLY A 275 -7.39 -12.27 -19.47
C GLY A 275 -7.28 -11.84 -18.00
N ALA A 276 -8.39 -11.69 -17.26
CA ALA A 276 -8.35 -11.49 -15.81
C ALA A 276 -8.02 -12.81 -15.08
N ASP A 277 -7.29 -12.72 -13.96
CA ASP A 277 -7.03 -13.87 -13.10
C ASP A 277 -8.33 -14.37 -12.48
N LYS A 278 -8.64 -15.67 -12.72
CA LYS A 278 -9.83 -16.35 -12.19
C LYS A 278 -9.58 -16.84 -10.76
N MET A 279 -8.41 -17.42 -10.55
CA MET A 279 -7.98 -17.92 -9.24
C MET A 279 -6.50 -17.60 -9.02
N LYS A 280 -6.20 -17.05 -7.85
CA LYS A 280 -4.83 -16.84 -7.39
C LYS A 280 -4.65 -17.22 -5.93
N VAL A 281 -3.43 -17.56 -5.57
CA VAL A 281 -2.98 -17.73 -4.19
C VAL A 281 -1.85 -16.77 -3.95
N THR A 282 -2.03 -15.86 -3.02
CA THR A 282 -1.03 -14.87 -2.64
C THR A 282 -0.28 -15.34 -1.39
N PHE A 283 1.04 -15.36 -1.46
CA PHE A 283 1.92 -15.55 -0.33
C PHE A 283 2.65 -14.24 -0.03
N THR A 284 2.52 -13.76 1.21
CA THR A 284 3.13 -12.50 1.65
C THR A 284 4.14 -12.75 2.76
N VAL A 285 5.33 -12.15 2.60
CA VAL A 285 6.31 -12.00 3.67
C VAL A 285 6.48 -10.53 3.96
N THR A 286 6.25 -10.12 5.19
CA THR A 286 6.39 -8.72 5.62
C THR A 286 7.44 -8.60 6.70
N LEU A 287 8.46 -7.80 6.46
CA LEU A 287 9.37 -7.33 7.49
C LEU A 287 8.69 -6.16 8.22
N LEU A 288 8.48 -6.29 9.52
CA LEU A 288 7.89 -5.26 10.36
C LEU A 288 8.98 -4.52 11.13
N ALA A 289 8.98 -3.21 11.07
CA ALA A 289 9.90 -2.37 11.82
C ALA A 289 9.13 -1.30 12.59
N PRO A 290 9.48 -1.01 13.86
CA PRO A 290 8.89 0.10 14.58
C PRO A 290 9.24 1.41 13.86
N ALA A 291 8.26 2.30 13.70
CA ALA A 291 8.53 3.65 13.25
C ALA A 291 9.39 4.38 14.30
N LYS A 292 10.45 5.03 13.86
CA LYS A 292 11.33 5.84 14.73
C LYS A 292 10.68 7.17 15.06
#